data_92f0ef82b9fafcbf9f7d85a068738749
#
_entry.id   92f0ef82b9fafcbf9f7d85a068738749
#
_cell.length_a   1.000
_cell.length_b   1.000
_cell.length_c   1.000
_cell.angle_alpha   90.00
_cell.angle_beta   90.00
_cell.angle_gamma   90.00
#
_symmetry.space_group_name_H-M   'P 1'
#
loop_
_entity.id
_entity.type
_entity.pdbx_description
1 polymer ?
#
loop_
_entity_poly.entity_id
_entity_poly.type
_entity_poly.pdbx_seq_one_letter_code
_entity_poly.pdbx_strand_id
1 'polypeptide(L)'
;MTGALIGLARVCLTAAPTAYTHRIVLEGLFTTITNVNFNEETMHVIIDKVNAEKAALLSGKSVNGSLPSSTETDRAAANYEVQKIWQADEDIRSLKSLILFGMRGMAAYAYHALMLGRSDQSVDDFFLKGLRTLGEDLTMEELLPVVLETGTVNLTCMELLDRANTTAYGTPVPTTVPLTIEKGPFIVVTGHDLKDLELLLKQTEGKGVNIYTHGEMLPAHGYPELKKYKHLKGNFGTAWQNQQKEFANVPGAFLFTTNCLMPVRPSYADRVFTTEVVSYPELVHIDDNKDFTPVIEKALELGGYTEDHVMTGINGGNTVMTGFAHGTVLGVADKVIDAVKAGAIKHFFLVGGCDGARPGRNYYTEFVKQSPADTVILTLACGKYRFNDLDIGSIGGLPRIMDMGQCNDAYSAIKVAVALSEAFGCGVNDLPLTLVLSWYEQKAVCILLTLLALGLKNFYLGPTLPAFVSPNVLNYLVENFNIHPTSTPEADLKAILG
;
A
#
# COMPACT_ATOMS: atom_id res chain seq x y z
N MET A 1 -7.98 18.14 9.01
CA MET A 1 -8.59 16.93 8.42
C MET A 1 -9.24 16.02 9.47
N THR A 2 -8.50 15.28 10.30
CA THR A 2 -9.05 14.25 11.21
C THR A 2 -10.21 14.77 12.08
N GLY A 3 -10.12 15.97 12.68
CA GLY A 3 -11.19 16.54 13.47
C GLY A 3 -12.47 16.85 12.67
N ALA A 4 -12.33 17.26 11.41
CA ALA A 4 -13.45 17.48 10.49
C ALA A 4 -14.16 16.17 10.14
N LEU A 5 -13.38 15.10 9.87
CA LEU A 5 -13.91 13.76 9.59
C LEU A 5 -14.63 13.14 10.78
N ILE A 6 -14.09 13.29 12.01
CA ILE A 6 -14.79 12.87 13.24
C ILE A 6 -16.12 13.64 13.38
N GLY A 7 -16.11 14.95 13.11
CA GLY A 7 -17.32 15.77 13.11
C GLY A 7 -18.36 15.29 12.09
N LEU A 8 -17.94 14.97 10.87
CA LEU A 8 -18.82 14.42 9.84
C LEU A 8 -19.41 13.05 10.25
N ALA A 9 -18.58 12.15 10.79
CA ALA A 9 -19.03 10.84 11.25
C ALA A 9 -20.05 10.93 12.41
N ARG A 10 -19.96 11.96 13.26
CA ARG A 10 -20.95 12.23 14.31
C ARG A 10 -22.29 12.72 13.73
N VAL A 11 -22.24 13.58 12.70
CA VAL A 11 -23.47 14.02 12.00
C VAL A 11 -24.20 12.83 11.37
N CYS A 12 -23.48 11.84 10.87
CA CYS A 12 -24.05 10.61 10.32
C CYS A 12 -24.79 9.72 11.35
N LEU A 13 -24.79 10.06 12.64
CA LEU A 13 -25.69 9.43 13.64
C LEU A 13 -27.14 9.89 13.50
N THR A 14 -27.36 11.08 12.97
CA THR A 14 -28.71 11.70 12.87
C THR A 14 -29.14 11.96 11.43
N ALA A 15 -28.20 11.90 10.48
CA ALA A 15 -28.44 12.09 9.06
C ALA A 15 -27.79 10.94 8.27
N ALA A 16 -28.55 10.32 7.36
CA ALA A 16 -28.05 9.20 6.57
C ALA A 16 -26.88 9.64 5.65
N PRO A 17 -25.73 8.95 5.68
CA PRO A 17 -24.63 9.23 4.78
C PRO A 17 -25.03 8.95 3.33
N THR A 18 -24.40 9.67 2.40
CA THR A 18 -24.55 9.49 0.95
C THR A 18 -23.31 8.80 0.36
N ALA A 19 -23.36 8.39 -0.90
CA ALA A 19 -22.18 7.93 -1.61
C ALA A 19 -21.07 8.99 -1.63
N TYR A 20 -21.42 10.27 -1.68
CA TYR A 20 -20.47 11.37 -1.60
C TYR A 20 -19.84 11.47 -0.20
N THR A 21 -20.63 11.25 0.86
CA THR A 21 -20.13 11.21 2.24
C THR A 21 -19.03 10.15 2.39
N HIS A 22 -19.27 8.94 1.89
CA HIS A 22 -18.29 7.85 1.93
C HIS A 22 -17.03 8.20 1.11
N ARG A 23 -17.20 8.67 -0.12
CA ARG A 23 -16.07 9.10 -0.97
C ARG A 23 -15.19 10.13 -0.26
N ILE A 24 -15.76 11.18 0.34
CA ILE A 24 -15.01 12.25 0.96
C ILE A 24 -14.30 11.82 2.26
N VAL A 25 -14.86 10.83 2.96
CA VAL A 25 -14.21 10.18 4.10
C VAL A 25 -12.95 9.44 3.63
N LEU A 26 -13.04 8.68 2.53
CA LEU A 26 -11.89 8.00 1.95
C LEU A 26 -10.81 8.99 1.50
N GLU A 27 -11.17 10.02 0.73
CA GLU A 27 -10.25 11.06 0.28
C GLU A 27 -9.56 11.75 1.46
N GLY A 28 -10.32 12.12 2.50
CA GLY A 28 -9.79 12.80 3.67
C GLY A 28 -8.86 11.93 4.52
N LEU A 29 -9.14 10.65 4.68
CA LEU A 29 -8.25 9.71 5.37
C LEU A 29 -7.00 9.41 4.54
N PHE A 30 -7.17 9.11 3.26
CA PHE A 30 -6.07 8.76 2.36
C PHE A 30 -5.07 9.90 2.19
N THR A 31 -5.54 11.13 1.99
CA THR A 31 -4.66 12.31 1.86
C THR A 31 -3.77 12.54 3.08
N THR A 32 -4.13 11.98 4.26
CA THR A 32 -3.36 12.09 5.50
C THR A 32 -2.40 10.93 5.77
N ILE A 33 -2.23 10.00 4.83
CA ILE A 33 -1.18 8.99 4.88
C ILE A 33 0.20 9.66 4.71
N THR A 34 1.21 9.07 5.31
CA THR A 34 2.60 9.53 5.15
C THR A 34 3.00 9.57 3.68
N ASN A 35 3.61 10.66 3.24
CA ASN A 35 4.13 10.86 1.90
C ASN A 35 3.06 10.82 0.78
N VAL A 36 1.89 11.42 1.04
CA VAL A 36 0.81 11.59 0.06
C VAL A 36 0.66 13.05 -0.32
N ASN A 37 0.27 13.90 0.61
CA ASN A 37 -0.06 15.30 0.33
C ASN A 37 0.80 16.24 1.17
N PHE A 38 1.59 17.08 0.50
CA PHE A 38 2.45 18.11 1.08
C PHE A 38 1.94 19.51 0.79
N ASN A 39 0.78 19.65 0.12
CA ASN A 39 0.23 20.93 -0.29
C ASN A 39 -0.89 21.36 0.67
N GLU A 40 -0.63 22.41 1.44
CA GLU A 40 -1.57 22.93 2.43
C GLU A 40 -2.87 23.45 1.77
N GLU A 41 -2.79 24.04 0.58
CA GLU A 41 -3.96 24.56 -0.13
C GLU A 41 -4.92 23.42 -0.52
N THR A 42 -4.40 22.32 -1.07
CA THR A 42 -5.23 21.16 -1.41
C THR A 42 -5.80 20.48 -0.17
N MET A 43 -5.06 20.46 0.94
CA MET A 43 -5.57 19.98 2.23
C MET A 43 -6.75 20.82 2.73
N HIS A 44 -6.68 22.14 2.60
CA HIS A 44 -7.80 23.04 2.96
C HIS A 44 -9.02 22.79 2.06
N VAL A 45 -8.83 22.62 0.75
CA VAL A 45 -9.94 22.31 -0.17
C VAL A 45 -10.67 21.03 0.25
N ILE A 46 -9.96 19.98 0.64
CA ILE A 46 -10.60 18.73 1.10
C ILE A 46 -11.31 18.95 2.43
N ILE A 47 -10.73 19.70 3.39
CA ILE A 47 -11.38 20.05 4.64
C ILE A 47 -12.67 20.84 4.40
N ASP A 48 -12.67 21.77 3.45
CA ASP A 48 -13.85 22.54 3.09
C ASP A 48 -14.94 21.67 2.46
N LYS A 49 -14.58 20.70 1.62
CA LYS A 49 -15.52 19.70 1.10
C LYS A 49 -16.15 18.87 2.23
N VAL A 50 -15.36 18.41 3.21
CA VAL A 50 -15.85 17.69 4.41
C VAL A 50 -16.81 18.55 5.23
N ASN A 51 -16.48 19.82 5.46
CA ASN A 51 -17.33 20.75 6.20
C ASN A 51 -18.62 21.08 5.43
N ALA A 52 -18.56 21.21 4.11
CA ALA A 52 -19.74 21.45 3.28
C ALA A 52 -20.71 20.26 3.31
N GLU A 53 -20.19 19.01 3.19
CA GLU A 53 -21.00 17.80 3.29
C GLU A 53 -21.67 17.70 4.67
N LYS A 54 -20.95 17.99 5.73
CA LYS A 54 -21.47 18.03 7.09
C LYS A 54 -22.63 19.03 7.22
N ALA A 55 -22.48 20.24 6.68
CA ALA A 55 -23.54 21.26 6.69
C ALA A 55 -24.76 20.83 5.84
N ALA A 56 -24.53 20.19 4.72
CA ALA A 56 -25.59 19.67 3.85
C ALA A 56 -26.42 18.60 4.55
N LEU A 57 -25.78 17.63 5.19
CA LEU A 57 -26.46 16.57 5.93
C LEU A 57 -27.29 17.16 7.09
N LEU A 58 -26.76 18.13 7.85
CA LEU A 58 -27.48 18.81 8.93
C LEU A 58 -28.70 19.60 8.44
N SER A 59 -28.64 20.17 7.25
CA SER A 59 -29.75 20.93 6.66
C SER A 59 -30.80 20.06 5.94
N GLY A 60 -30.60 18.74 5.88
CA GLY A 60 -31.45 17.81 5.13
C GLY A 60 -31.43 18.05 3.60
N LYS A 61 -30.40 18.75 3.09
CA LYS A 61 -30.20 19.02 1.67
C LYS A 61 -29.09 18.11 1.14
N SER A 62 -29.37 17.42 0.05
CA SER A 62 -28.33 16.68 -0.67
C SER A 62 -27.44 17.64 -1.46
N VAL A 63 -26.10 17.47 -1.37
CA VAL A 63 -25.16 18.25 -2.17
C VAL A 63 -25.09 17.68 -3.58
N ASN A 64 -26.04 18.06 -4.42
CA ASN A 64 -25.90 17.90 -5.87
C ASN A 64 -25.09 19.07 -6.44
N GLY A 65 -23.78 19.12 -6.16
CA GLY A 65 -22.83 20.00 -6.84
C GLY A 65 -22.82 21.49 -6.46
N SER A 66 -23.68 21.96 -5.56
CA SER A 66 -23.69 23.37 -5.09
C SER A 66 -23.34 23.44 -3.60
N LEU A 67 -22.25 24.12 -3.24
CA LEU A 67 -21.85 24.35 -1.85
C LEU A 67 -22.92 25.16 -1.11
N PRO A 68 -23.51 24.69 0.00
CA PRO A 68 -24.40 25.49 0.82
C PRO A 68 -23.61 26.60 1.50
N SER A 69 -24.16 27.79 1.56
CA SER A 69 -23.61 28.92 2.32
C SER A 69 -23.81 28.69 3.82
N SER A 70 -22.94 27.94 4.45
CA SER A 70 -22.88 27.81 5.90
C SER A 70 -21.85 28.79 6.46
N THR A 71 -22.12 29.37 7.65
CA THR A 71 -21.14 30.21 8.30
C THR A 71 -19.95 29.41 8.79
N GLU A 72 -18.77 30.03 8.80
CA GLU A 72 -17.54 29.39 9.30
C GLU A 72 -17.67 28.87 10.74
N THR A 73 -18.50 29.56 11.54
CA THR A 73 -18.84 29.23 12.93
C THR A 73 -19.62 27.91 13.04
N ASP A 74 -20.58 27.66 12.14
CA ASP A 74 -21.36 26.41 12.14
C ASP A 74 -20.53 25.20 11.69
N ARG A 75 -19.55 25.44 10.81
CA ARG A 75 -18.60 24.43 10.35
C ARG A 75 -17.62 24.02 11.45
N ALA A 76 -17.10 25.00 12.19
CA ALA A 76 -16.14 24.77 13.28
C ALA A 76 -16.77 24.10 14.50
N ALA A 77 -18.01 24.44 14.85
CA ALA A 77 -18.70 23.95 16.06
C ALA A 77 -18.90 22.43 16.12
N ALA A 78 -18.87 21.73 14.94
CA ALA A 78 -19.02 20.27 14.87
C ALA A 78 -17.69 19.52 14.71
N ASN A 79 -16.53 20.20 14.59
CA ASN A 79 -15.24 19.56 14.48
C ASN A 79 -14.75 19.09 15.86
N TYR A 80 -14.07 17.94 15.85
CA TYR A 80 -13.45 17.39 17.04
C TYR A 80 -12.04 17.99 17.26
N GLU A 81 -11.73 18.33 18.50
CA GLU A 81 -10.40 18.80 18.89
C GLU A 81 -9.43 17.60 18.95
N VAL A 82 -8.74 17.33 17.85
CA VAL A 82 -7.88 16.15 17.71
C VAL A 82 -6.74 16.10 18.75
N GLN A 83 -6.38 17.23 19.33
CA GLN A 83 -5.40 17.31 20.43
C GLN A 83 -5.82 16.45 21.64
N LYS A 84 -7.10 16.23 21.88
CA LYS A 84 -7.59 15.35 22.95
C LYS A 84 -7.11 13.91 22.79
N ILE A 85 -6.95 13.42 21.55
CA ILE A 85 -6.36 12.09 21.29
C ILE A 85 -4.90 12.05 21.74
N TRP A 86 -4.13 13.07 21.40
CA TRP A 86 -2.69 13.11 21.69
C TRP A 86 -2.37 13.42 23.16
N GLN A 87 -3.31 14.03 23.87
CA GLN A 87 -3.21 14.34 25.30
C GLN A 87 -3.80 13.26 26.21
N ALA A 88 -4.45 12.25 25.66
CA ALA A 88 -4.98 11.12 26.41
C ALA A 88 -3.85 10.29 27.07
N ASP A 89 -4.23 9.42 28.01
CA ASP A 89 -3.35 8.40 28.56
C ASP A 89 -2.62 7.63 27.43
N GLU A 90 -1.38 7.20 27.69
CA GLU A 90 -0.53 6.64 26.63
C GLU A 90 -1.08 5.34 26.02
N ASP A 91 -1.78 4.52 26.80
CA ASP A 91 -2.41 3.29 26.31
C ASP A 91 -3.63 3.61 25.43
N ILE A 92 -4.47 4.53 25.88
CA ILE A 92 -5.63 5.02 25.11
C ILE A 92 -5.14 5.68 23.81
N ARG A 93 -4.12 6.53 23.89
CA ARG A 93 -3.51 7.17 22.71
C ARG A 93 -2.97 6.15 21.74
N SER A 94 -2.31 5.08 22.22
CA SER A 94 -1.79 3.99 21.40
C SER A 94 -2.89 3.26 20.66
N LEU A 95 -3.96 2.87 21.34
CA LEU A 95 -5.08 2.16 20.73
C LEU A 95 -5.84 3.03 19.73
N LYS A 96 -6.10 4.30 20.06
CA LYS A 96 -6.69 5.26 19.11
C LYS A 96 -5.78 5.51 17.91
N SER A 97 -4.46 5.54 18.10
CA SER A 97 -3.50 5.65 17.00
C SER A 97 -3.52 4.43 16.08
N LEU A 98 -3.62 3.22 16.62
CA LEU A 98 -3.77 1.99 15.84
C LEU A 98 -5.04 2.02 14.99
N ILE A 99 -6.18 2.42 15.55
CA ILE A 99 -7.45 2.57 14.82
C ILE A 99 -7.31 3.64 13.73
N LEU A 100 -6.81 4.84 14.06
CA LEU A 100 -6.68 5.93 13.09
C LEU A 100 -5.72 5.60 11.96
N PHE A 101 -4.55 5.04 12.28
CA PHE A 101 -3.55 4.69 11.27
C PHE A 101 -4.00 3.48 10.44
N GLY A 102 -4.67 2.50 11.07
CA GLY A 102 -5.32 1.40 10.37
C GLY A 102 -6.34 1.88 9.36
N MET A 103 -7.26 2.78 9.77
CA MET A 103 -8.25 3.38 8.86
C MET A 103 -7.62 4.18 7.73
N ARG A 104 -6.56 4.95 8.00
CA ARG A 104 -5.84 5.68 6.93
C ARG A 104 -5.30 4.74 5.87
N GLY A 105 -4.64 3.66 6.30
CA GLY A 105 -4.13 2.64 5.37
C GLY A 105 -5.23 1.95 4.58
N MET A 106 -6.30 1.53 5.27
CA MET A 106 -7.47 0.90 4.65
C MET A 106 -8.18 1.83 3.66
N ALA A 107 -8.23 3.14 3.95
CA ALA A 107 -8.88 4.13 3.07
C ALA A 107 -8.21 4.20 1.70
N ALA A 108 -6.88 3.99 1.61
CA ALA A 108 -6.20 3.90 0.32
C ALA A 108 -6.70 2.72 -0.51
N TYR A 109 -6.88 1.56 0.10
CA TYR A 109 -7.38 0.36 -0.58
C TYR A 109 -8.84 0.53 -1.03
N ALA A 110 -9.69 1.04 -0.14
CA ALA A 110 -11.08 1.32 -0.47
C ALA A 110 -11.21 2.36 -1.59
N TYR A 111 -10.36 3.39 -1.58
CA TYR A 111 -10.33 4.42 -2.62
C TYR A 111 -9.96 3.83 -4.00
N HIS A 112 -8.93 2.99 -4.09
CA HIS A 112 -8.57 2.34 -5.36
C HIS A 112 -9.67 1.41 -5.86
N ALA A 113 -10.37 0.69 -4.97
CA ALA A 113 -11.53 -0.11 -5.35
C ALA A 113 -12.68 0.77 -5.87
N LEU A 114 -12.91 1.93 -5.23
CA LEU A 114 -13.92 2.91 -5.64
C LEU A 114 -13.63 3.49 -7.04
N MET A 115 -12.34 3.77 -7.36
CA MET A 115 -11.94 4.23 -8.71
C MET A 115 -12.23 3.18 -9.79
N LEU A 116 -12.30 1.91 -9.42
CA LEU A 116 -12.74 0.80 -10.28
C LEU A 116 -14.25 0.51 -10.17
N GLY A 117 -15.03 1.40 -9.55
CA GLY A 117 -16.47 1.28 -9.40
C GLY A 117 -16.94 0.21 -8.41
N ARG A 118 -16.12 -0.10 -7.40
CA ARG A 118 -16.41 -1.08 -6.36
C ARG A 118 -16.39 -0.43 -4.97
N SER A 119 -17.38 -0.76 -4.15
CA SER A 119 -17.46 -0.42 -2.74
C SER A 119 -18.07 -1.58 -1.95
N ASP A 120 -17.91 -1.54 -0.63
CA ASP A 120 -18.52 -2.49 0.30
C ASP A 120 -19.10 -1.74 1.48
N GLN A 121 -20.39 -1.96 1.76
CA GLN A 121 -21.13 -1.22 2.80
C GLN A 121 -20.53 -1.44 4.20
N SER A 122 -20.03 -2.66 4.49
CA SER A 122 -19.44 -2.94 5.80
C SER A 122 -18.14 -2.17 6.03
N VAL A 123 -17.37 -1.94 4.95
CA VAL A 123 -16.16 -1.12 4.96
C VAL A 123 -16.53 0.37 5.16
N ASP A 124 -17.51 0.86 4.41
CA ASP A 124 -18.00 2.24 4.50
C ASP A 124 -18.57 2.55 5.91
N ASP A 125 -19.36 1.65 6.46
CA ASP A 125 -19.95 1.79 7.80
C ASP A 125 -18.87 1.79 8.89
N PHE A 126 -17.82 0.97 8.71
CA PHE A 126 -16.73 0.91 9.67
C PHE A 126 -15.92 2.21 9.72
N PHE A 127 -15.68 2.88 8.59
CA PHE A 127 -14.99 4.17 8.59
C PHE A 127 -15.74 5.19 9.46
N LEU A 128 -17.06 5.26 9.33
CA LEU A 128 -17.87 6.15 10.17
C LEU A 128 -17.86 5.73 11.65
N LYS A 129 -17.94 4.43 11.94
CA LYS A 129 -17.83 3.88 13.29
C LYS A 129 -16.48 4.21 13.91
N GLY A 130 -15.38 3.87 13.24
CA GLY A 130 -14.02 4.09 13.73
C GLY A 130 -13.71 5.57 13.98
N LEU A 131 -14.14 6.46 13.07
CA LEU A 131 -14.01 7.90 13.27
C LEU A 131 -14.77 8.39 14.50
N ARG A 132 -15.99 7.89 14.77
CA ARG A 132 -16.73 8.23 16.01
C ARG A 132 -16.00 7.74 17.24
N THR A 133 -15.55 6.49 17.24
CA THR A 133 -14.77 5.88 18.33
C THR A 133 -13.55 6.72 18.74
N LEU A 134 -12.85 7.34 17.77
CA LEU A 134 -11.74 8.25 18.09
C LEU A 134 -12.17 9.47 18.92
N GLY A 135 -13.40 9.93 18.73
CA GLY A 135 -13.95 11.09 19.42
C GLY A 135 -14.65 10.78 20.76
N GLU A 136 -14.68 9.52 21.19
CA GLU A 136 -15.34 9.07 22.42
C GLU A 136 -14.34 8.82 23.54
N ASP A 137 -14.78 8.96 24.80
CA ASP A 137 -13.99 8.65 25.98
C ASP A 137 -14.22 7.18 26.35
N LEU A 138 -13.37 6.30 25.82
CA LEU A 138 -13.46 4.85 25.98
C LEU A 138 -12.26 4.30 26.75
N THR A 139 -12.49 3.19 27.44
CA THR A 139 -11.46 2.43 28.15
C THR A 139 -10.64 1.57 27.19
N MET A 140 -9.54 0.99 27.67
CA MET A 140 -8.74 0.01 26.94
C MET A 140 -9.56 -1.18 26.47
N GLU A 141 -10.38 -1.73 27.36
CA GLU A 141 -11.25 -2.89 27.11
C GLU A 141 -12.29 -2.63 26.02
N GLU A 142 -12.75 -1.38 25.89
CA GLU A 142 -13.69 -0.97 24.85
C GLU A 142 -12.99 -0.67 23.52
N LEU A 143 -11.74 -0.20 23.53
CA LEU A 143 -10.97 0.11 22.33
C LEU A 143 -10.34 -1.13 21.67
N LEU A 144 -9.86 -2.11 22.44
CA LEU A 144 -9.23 -3.31 21.91
C LEU A 144 -10.07 -4.08 20.88
N PRO A 145 -11.39 -4.32 21.12
CA PRO A 145 -12.25 -4.90 20.10
C PRO A 145 -12.29 -4.11 18.78
N VAL A 146 -12.29 -2.77 18.86
CA VAL A 146 -12.32 -1.92 17.66
C VAL A 146 -10.98 -1.95 16.91
N VAL A 147 -9.86 -2.08 17.61
CA VAL A 147 -8.54 -2.30 16.99
C VAL A 147 -8.55 -3.60 16.17
N LEU A 148 -9.05 -4.70 16.73
CA LEU A 148 -9.14 -5.99 16.02
C LEU A 148 -10.17 -5.92 14.88
N GLU A 149 -11.30 -5.26 15.09
CA GLU A 149 -12.31 -5.05 14.05
C GLU A 149 -11.75 -4.25 12.86
N THR A 150 -10.87 -3.26 13.12
CA THR A 150 -10.13 -2.56 12.04
C THR A 150 -9.39 -3.55 11.16
N GLY A 151 -8.75 -4.55 11.76
CA GLY A 151 -8.05 -5.61 11.02
C GLY A 151 -8.99 -6.52 10.23
N THR A 152 -10.11 -6.91 10.81
CA THR A 152 -11.12 -7.75 10.15
C THR A 152 -11.74 -7.05 8.95
N VAL A 153 -12.11 -5.77 9.11
CA VAL A 153 -12.69 -4.99 8.01
C VAL A 153 -11.64 -4.69 6.94
N ASN A 154 -10.38 -4.50 7.31
CA ASN A 154 -9.31 -4.34 6.32
C ASN A 154 -9.10 -5.60 5.48
N LEU A 155 -9.32 -6.80 6.02
CA LEU A 155 -9.31 -8.03 5.20
C LEU A 155 -10.38 -7.98 4.12
N THR A 156 -11.61 -7.60 4.47
CA THR A 156 -12.71 -7.41 3.50
C THR A 156 -12.36 -6.33 2.47
N CYS A 157 -11.73 -5.25 2.91
CA CYS A 157 -11.31 -4.16 2.03
C CYS A 157 -10.20 -4.59 1.04
N MET A 158 -9.21 -5.36 1.49
CA MET A 158 -8.17 -5.92 0.61
C MET A 158 -8.76 -6.93 -0.39
N GLU A 159 -9.71 -7.76 0.04
CA GLU A 159 -10.46 -8.66 -0.86
C GLU A 159 -11.25 -7.87 -1.92
N LEU A 160 -11.90 -6.79 -1.51
CA LEU A 160 -12.63 -5.90 -2.44
C LEU A 160 -11.70 -5.34 -3.52
N LEU A 161 -10.51 -4.86 -3.13
CA LEU A 161 -9.53 -4.31 -4.06
C LEU A 161 -8.93 -5.40 -4.97
N ASP A 162 -8.59 -6.57 -4.42
CA ASP A 162 -8.12 -7.72 -5.23
C ASP A 162 -9.15 -8.10 -6.31
N ARG A 163 -10.42 -8.22 -5.91
CA ARG A 163 -11.52 -8.50 -6.83
C ARG A 163 -11.73 -7.38 -7.86
N ALA A 164 -11.56 -6.11 -7.48
CA ALA A 164 -11.67 -4.98 -8.39
C ALA A 164 -10.55 -5.03 -9.44
N ASN A 165 -9.30 -5.21 -9.01
CA ASN A 165 -8.13 -5.30 -9.88
C ASN A 165 -8.18 -6.51 -10.80
N THR A 166 -8.48 -7.71 -10.28
CA THR A 166 -8.49 -8.94 -11.08
C THR A 166 -9.67 -8.99 -12.04
N THR A 167 -10.81 -8.39 -11.69
CA THR A 167 -11.96 -8.24 -12.62
C THR A 167 -11.62 -7.29 -13.77
N ALA A 168 -10.92 -6.18 -13.49
CA ALA A 168 -10.59 -5.18 -14.50
C ALA A 168 -9.40 -5.60 -15.38
N TYR A 169 -8.39 -6.24 -14.81
CA TYR A 169 -7.08 -6.44 -15.46
C TYR A 169 -6.67 -7.90 -15.62
N GLY A 170 -7.49 -8.83 -15.12
CA GLY A 170 -7.20 -10.27 -15.12
C GLY A 170 -6.34 -10.71 -13.95
N THR A 171 -6.22 -12.02 -13.76
CA THR A 171 -5.33 -12.60 -12.74
C THR A 171 -3.86 -12.38 -13.11
N PRO A 172 -3.03 -11.83 -12.22
CA PRO A 172 -1.61 -11.67 -12.48
C PRO A 172 -0.92 -12.98 -12.83
N VAL A 173 -0.01 -12.93 -13.80
CA VAL A 173 0.80 -14.09 -14.23
C VAL A 173 2.28 -13.78 -14.07
N PRO A 174 3.13 -14.79 -13.78
CA PRO A 174 4.56 -14.61 -13.62
C PRO A 174 5.16 -13.90 -14.83
N THR A 175 5.84 -12.79 -14.58
CA THR A 175 6.38 -11.92 -15.63
C THR A 175 7.74 -11.40 -15.22
N THR A 176 8.73 -11.65 -16.08
CA THR A 176 10.06 -11.03 -15.96
C THR A 176 10.01 -9.62 -16.52
N VAL A 177 10.47 -8.66 -15.73
CA VAL A 177 10.41 -7.22 -16.02
C VAL A 177 11.84 -6.69 -16.13
N PRO A 178 12.22 -6.12 -17.29
CA PRO A 178 13.54 -5.53 -17.45
C PRO A 178 13.68 -4.22 -16.67
N LEU A 179 14.91 -3.91 -16.25
CA LEU A 179 15.27 -2.64 -15.62
C LEU A 179 15.96 -1.69 -16.62
N THR A 180 16.18 -2.12 -17.85
CA THR A 180 16.75 -1.28 -18.92
C THR A 180 15.70 -0.30 -19.44
N ILE A 181 16.07 0.96 -19.55
CA ILE A 181 15.26 2.02 -20.14
C ILE A 181 15.67 2.15 -21.61
N GLU A 182 14.75 1.84 -22.51
CA GLU A 182 15.00 1.98 -23.95
C GLU A 182 15.17 3.46 -24.32
N LYS A 183 15.98 3.73 -25.34
CA LYS A 183 16.16 5.09 -25.88
C LYS A 183 14.84 5.72 -26.32
N GLY A 184 14.75 7.03 -26.24
CA GLY A 184 13.58 7.83 -26.65
C GLY A 184 12.73 8.30 -25.47
N PRO A 185 11.65 9.04 -25.74
CA PRO A 185 10.80 9.64 -24.73
C PRO A 185 10.15 8.60 -23.81
N PHE A 186 10.07 8.89 -22.51
CA PHE A 186 9.43 7.99 -21.56
C PHE A 186 8.80 8.72 -20.37
N ILE A 187 7.82 8.04 -19.77
CA ILE A 187 7.17 8.43 -18.52
C ILE A 187 7.38 7.31 -17.49
N VAL A 188 7.75 7.69 -16.28
CA VAL A 188 7.81 6.81 -15.12
C VAL A 188 6.55 7.03 -14.28
N VAL A 189 5.78 5.96 -14.05
CA VAL A 189 4.57 5.99 -13.23
C VAL A 189 4.84 5.33 -11.89
N THR A 190 4.59 6.05 -10.81
CA THR A 190 4.80 5.57 -9.44
C THR A 190 3.52 5.71 -8.61
N GLY A 191 3.43 4.93 -7.55
CA GLY A 191 2.25 4.83 -6.70
C GLY A 191 1.59 3.46 -6.81
N HIS A 192 0.25 3.40 -6.72
CA HIS A 192 -0.48 2.13 -6.61
C HIS A 192 -1.66 2.04 -7.56
N ASP A 193 -2.17 3.15 -8.12
CA ASP A 193 -3.41 3.17 -8.86
C ASP A 193 -3.25 2.58 -10.28
N LEU A 194 -3.81 1.38 -10.48
CA LEU A 194 -3.78 0.71 -11.77
C LEU A 194 -4.73 1.36 -12.78
N LYS A 195 -5.76 2.08 -12.32
CA LYS A 195 -6.71 2.78 -13.21
C LYS A 195 -6.03 3.96 -13.90
N ASP A 196 -5.26 4.74 -13.16
CA ASP A 196 -4.49 5.85 -13.72
C ASP A 196 -3.42 5.35 -14.71
N LEU A 197 -2.75 4.24 -14.39
CA LEU A 197 -1.82 3.61 -15.32
C LEU A 197 -2.54 3.17 -16.61
N GLU A 198 -3.70 2.52 -16.51
CA GLU A 198 -4.50 2.12 -17.68
C GLU A 198 -4.86 3.34 -18.56
N LEU A 199 -5.32 4.41 -17.94
CA LEU A 199 -5.70 5.63 -18.66
C LEU A 199 -4.50 6.29 -19.36
N LEU A 200 -3.34 6.33 -18.68
CA LEU A 200 -2.10 6.81 -19.29
C LEU A 200 -1.67 5.93 -20.45
N LEU A 201 -1.71 4.60 -20.31
CA LEU A 201 -1.36 3.67 -21.38
C LEU A 201 -2.24 3.86 -22.61
N LYS A 202 -3.55 4.08 -22.43
CA LYS A 202 -4.48 4.39 -23.52
C LYS A 202 -4.14 5.71 -24.21
N GLN A 203 -3.79 6.74 -23.45
CA GLN A 203 -3.47 8.08 -24.01
C GLN A 203 -2.10 8.14 -24.67
N THR A 204 -1.17 7.26 -24.31
CA THR A 204 0.20 7.21 -24.89
C THR A 204 0.34 6.23 -26.04
N GLU A 205 -0.68 5.40 -26.32
CA GLU A 205 -0.63 4.42 -27.41
C GLU A 205 -0.38 5.10 -28.76
N GLY A 206 0.65 4.66 -29.46
CA GLY A 206 1.04 5.20 -30.77
C GLY A 206 1.73 6.57 -30.75
N LYS A 207 1.97 7.16 -29.57
CA LYS A 207 2.61 8.50 -29.45
C LYS A 207 4.14 8.45 -29.38
N GLY A 208 4.75 7.27 -29.42
CA GLY A 208 6.22 7.13 -29.36
C GLY A 208 6.81 7.41 -27.97
N VAL A 209 6.00 7.27 -26.92
CA VAL A 209 6.42 7.43 -25.52
C VAL A 209 6.35 6.06 -24.84
N ASN A 210 7.46 5.63 -24.24
CA ASN A 210 7.52 4.42 -23.45
C ASN A 210 7.09 4.67 -22.00
N ILE A 211 6.46 3.68 -21.36
CA ILE A 211 6.01 3.75 -19.99
C ILE A 211 6.81 2.76 -19.14
N TYR A 212 7.29 3.24 -18.00
CA TYR A 212 7.99 2.46 -16.98
C TYR A 212 7.28 2.59 -15.65
N THR A 213 7.22 1.50 -14.91
CA THR A 213 6.71 1.51 -13.53
C THR A 213 7.84 1.85 -12.56
N HIS A 214 7.47 2.29 -11.36
CA HIS A 214 8.40 2.50 -10.24
C HIS A 214 7.71 2.09 -8.93
N GLY A 215 8.49 1.56 -7.98
CA GLY A 215 7.99 1.24 -6.64
C GLY A 215 6.83 0.24 -6.67
N GLU A 216 5.73 0.58 -6.03
CA GLU A 216 4.54 -0.27 -5.93
C GLU A 216 3.75 -0.43 -7.24
N MET A 217 4.15 0.24 -8.32
CA MET A 217 3.54 0.03 -9.63
C MET A 217 4.13 -1.18 -10.39
N LEU A 218 5.28 -1.74 -9.96
CA LEU A 218 5.90 -2.93 -10.58
C LEU A 218 4.93 -4.09 -10.82
N PRO A 219 4.04 -4.46 -9.88
CA PRO A 219 3.09 -5.57 -10.08
C PRO A 219 2.15 -5.42 -11.27
N ALA A 220 1.97 -4.20 -11.80
CA ALA A 220 1.15 -3.94 -12.99
C ALA A 220 1.58 -4.79 -14.21
N HIS A 221 2.88 -5.12 -14.31
CA HIS A 221 3.40 -5.98 -15.37
C HIS A 221 2.89 -7.42 -15.32
N GLY A 222 2.35 -7.88 -14.20
CA GLY A 222 1.74 -9.20 -14.05
C GLY A 222 0.32 -9.27 -14.62
N TYR A 223 -0.40 -8.16 -14.70
CA TYR A 223 -1.79 -8.13 -15.12
C TYR A 223 -1.94 -8.23 -16.64
N PRO A 224 -2.67 -9.25 -17.19
CA PRO A 224 -2.80 -9.47 -18.63
C PRO A 224 -3.29 -8.26 -19.41
N GLU A 225 -4.30 -7.55 -18.90
CA GLU A 225 -4.90 -6.40 -19.57
C GLU A 225 -4.01 -5.16 -19.60
N LEU A 226 -3.05 -5.04 -18.69
CA LEU A 226 -2.07 -3.95 -18.68
C LEU A 226 -0.84 -4.31 -19.52
N LYS A 227 -0.32 -5.53 -19.38
CA LYS A 227 0.88 -5.96 -20.15
C LYS A 227 0.64 -6.12 -21.67
N LYS A 228 -0.61 -6.07 -22.13
CA LYS A 228 -0.91 -6.07 -23.57
C LYS A 228 -0.39 -4.82 -24.30
N TYR A 229 -0.25 -3.70 -23.56
CA TYR A 229 0.29 -2.47 -24.12
C TYR A 229 1.80 -2.58 -24.33
N LYS A 230 2.22 -2.62 -25.61
CA LYS A 230 3.61 -2.88 -25.99
C LYS A 230 4.62 -1.82 -25.56
N HIS A 231 4.15 -0.62 -25.23
CA HIS A 231 4.95 0.48 -24.73
C HIS A 231 5.02 0.54 -23.19
N LEU A 232 4.36 -0.37 -22.47
CA LEU A 232 4.67 -0.68 -21.07
C LEU A 232 5.91 -1.59 -21.05
N LYS A 233 7.10 -0.99 -20.84
CA LYS A 233 8.38 -1.61 -21.17
C LYS A 233 9.05 -2.34 -20.00
N GLY A 234 9.11 -1.70 -18.84
CA GLY A 234 9.88 -2.23 -17.72
C GLY A 234 9.68 -1.42 -16.44
N ASN A 235 10.57 -1.64 -15.48
CA ASN A 235 10.56 -0.94 -14.21
C ASN A 235 11.78 -0.02 -14.10
N PHE A 236 11.55 1.23 -13.68
CA PHE A 236 12.56 2.23 -13.44
C PHE A 236 12.95 2.26 -11.96
N GLY A 237 14.22 2.13 -11.66
CA GLY A 237 14.72 2.26 -10.29
C GLY A 237 14.18 1.21 -9.32
N THR A 238 14.07 1.60 -8.07
CA THR A 238 13.77 0.71 -6.95
C THR A 238 12.58 1.21 -6.10
N ALA A 239 12.74 1.29 -4.77
CA ALA A 239 11.68 1.69 -3.87
C ALA A 239 11.64 3.21 -3.64
N TRP A 240 10.50 3.68 -3.12
CA TRP A 240 10.17 5.10 -2.92
C TRP A 240 11.25 5.93 -2.20
N GLN A 241 11.96 5.37 -1.23
CA GLN A 241 13.00 6.09 -0.47
C GLN A 241 14.22 6.48 -1.32
N ASN A 242 14.38 5.90 -2.50
CA ASN A 242 15.49 6.18 -3.42
C ASN A 242 15.14 7.24 -4.49
N GLN A 243 13.88 7.68 -4.59
CA GLN A 243 13.39 8.61 -5.61
C GLN A 243 14.29 9.84 -5.79
N GLN A 244 14.68 10.50 -4.69
CA GLN A 244 15.49 11.72 -4.76
C GLN A 244 16.86 11.53 -5.42
N LYS A 245 17.39 10.31 -5.40
CA LYS A 245 18.64 9.93 -6.07
C LYS A 245 18.36 9.44 -7.49
N GLU A 246 17.37 8.57 -7.64
CA GLU A 246 17.07 7.88 -8.89
C GLU A 246 16.46 8.81 -9.95
N PHE A 247 15.68 9.83 -9.54
CA PHE A 247 15.02 10.77 -10.46
C PHE A 247 15.89 11.98 -10.83
N ALA A 248 17.02 12.18 -10.16
CA ALA A 248 17.88 13.32 -10.39
C ALA A 248 18.47 13.29 -11.81
N ASN A 249 18.28 14.39 -12.59
CA ASN A 249 18.80 14.57 -13.94
C ASN A 249 18.34 13.54 -14.98
N VAL A 250 17.25 12.83 -14.73
CA VAL A 250 16.68 11.85 -15.67
C VAL A 250 15.91 12.56 -16.77
N PRO A 251 16.10 12.23 -18.06
CA PRO A 251 15.43 12.90 -19.19
C PRO A 251 14.03 12.29 -19.47
N GLY A 252 13.23 12.02 -18.42
CA GLY A 252 11.88 11.48 -18.51
C GLY A 252 10.92 12.21 -17.59
N ALA A 253 9.62 12.13 -17.84
CA ALA A 253 8.59 12.69 -16.97
C ALA A 253 8.18 11.68 -15.88
N PHE A 254 7.73 12.17 -14.72
CA PHE A 254 7.31 11.37 -13.59
C PHE A 254 5.87 11.67 -13.22
N LEU A 255 5.02 10.64 -13.15
CA LEU A 255 3.64 10.73 -12.72
C LEU A 255 3.44 9.98 -11.39
N PHE A 256 3.03 10.72 -10.37
CA PHE A 256 2.66 10.18 -9.06
C PHE A 256 1.15 10.00 -8.98
N THR A 257 0.71 8.77 -8.90
CA THR A 257 -0.71 8.43 -8.80
C THR A 257 -1.20 8.37 -7.36
N THR A 258 -0.33 7.96 -6.44
CA THR A 258 -0.60 7.85 -5.01
C THR A 258 0.69 8.06 -4.21
N ASN A 259 0.68 7.69 -2.92
CA ASN A 259 1.91 7.62 -2.13
C ASN A 259 2.86 6.54 -2.74
N CYS A 260 4.13 6.52 -2.51
CA CYS A 260 4.88 7.37 -1.60
C CYS A 260 5.63 8.46 -2.38
N LEU A 261 5.26 9.70 -2.20
CA LEU A 261 5.98 10.83 -2.76
C LEU A 261 7.08 11.28 -1.78
N MET A 262 8.36 11.26 -2.20
CA MET A 262 9.41 11.93 -1.46
C MET A 262 9.42 13.44 -1.77
N PRO A 263 9.81 14.30 -0.81
CA PRO A 263 9.95 15.72 -1.09
C PRO A 263 10.75 15.97 -2.37
N VAL A 264 10.12 16.64 -3.32
CA VAL A 264 10.66 16.80 -4.67
C VAL A 264 11.85 17.75 -4.66
N ARG A 265 12.92 17.41 -5.40
CA ARG A 265 14.12 18.24 -5.51
C ARG A 265 14.10 19.09 -6.76
N PRO A 266 14.74 20.29 -6.73
CA PRO A 266 14.81 21.17 -7.91
C PRO A 266 15.39 20.51 -9.16
N SER A 267 16.25 19.49 -9.02
CA SER A 267 16.91 18.79 -10.12
C SER A 267 15.95 18.00 -11.03
N TYR A 268 14.68 17.80 -10.61
CA TYR A 268 13.66 17.09 -11.39
C TYR A 268 12.23 17.61 -11.20
N ALA A 269 12.02 18.69 -10.42
CA ALA A 269 10.69 19.21 -10.12
C ALA A 269 9.90 19.65 -11.36
N ASP A 270 10.57 20.17 -12.38
CA ASP A 270 9.98 20.64 -13.64
C ASP A 270 9.31 19.55 -14.49
N ARG A 271 9.49 18.30 -14.13
CA ARG A 271 9.00 17.11 -14.85
C ARG A 271 8.21 16.14 -13.99
N VAL A 272 7.80 16.57 -12.80
CA VAL A 272 6.97 15.80 -11.87
C VAL A 272 5.52 16.27 -11.93
N PHE A 273 4.61 15.32 -12.03
CA PHE A 273 3.17 15.53 -12.07
C PHE A 273 2.52 14.67 -10.99
N THR A 274 1.43 15.17 -10.42
CA THR A 274 0.64 14.47 -9.42
C THR A 274 -0.80 14.30 -9.89
N THR A 275 -1.51 13.32 -9.36
CA THR A 275 -2.95 13.13 -9.58
C THR A 275 -3.61 12.56 -8.34
N GLU A 276 -4.93 12.40 -8.32
CA GLU A 276 -5.73 11.91 -7.20
C GLU A 276 -5.53 12.75 -5.93
N VAL A 277 -5.31 12.09 -4.80
CA VAL A 277 -5.08 12.75 -3.50
C VAL A 277 -3.63 13.16 -3.27
N VAL A 278 -2.73 12.79 -4.20
CA VAL A 278 -1.31 13.17 -4.12
C VAL A 278 -1.14 14.61 -4.55
N SER A 279 -0.47 15.40 -3.75
CA SER A 279 -0.19 16.79 -4.10
C SER A 279 1.12 17.27 -3.47
N TYR A 280 1.81 18.12 -4.19
CA TYR A 280 3.01 18.79 -3.72
C TYR A 280 2.99 20.26 -4.22
N PRO A 281 3.45 21.24 -3.43
CA PRO A 281 3.45 22.63 -3.83
C PRO A 281 4.13 22.86 -5.18
N GLU A 282 3.56 23.73 -5.99
CA GLU A 282 4.12 24.19 -7.29
C GLU A 282 4.17 23.12 -8.40
N LEU A 283 3.79 21.87 -8.14
CA LEU A 283 3.73 20.85 -9.18
C LEU A 283 2.40 20.90 -9.94
N VAL A 284 2.46 20.51 -11.21
CA VAL A 284 1.25 20.34 -12.03
C VAL A 284 0.46 19.14 -11.53
N HIS A 285 -0.79 19.39 -11.16
CA HIS A 285 -1.73 18.36 -10.72
C HIS A 285 -2.71 18.02 -11.85
N ILE A 286 -2.82 16.75 -12.17
CA ILE A 286 -3.79 16.21 -13.13
C ILE A 286 -5.10 15.98 -12.39
N ASP A 287 -6.15 16.69 -12.79
CA ASP A 287 -7.47 16.65 -12.17
C ASP A 287 -8.28 15.38 -12.49
N ASP A 288 -9.53 15.35 -12.02
CA ASP A 288 -10.45 14.21 -12.19
C ASP A 288 -10.77 13.89 -13.67
N ASN A 289 -10.52 14.81 -14.62
CA ASN A 289 -10.69 14.57 -16.06
C ASN A 289 -9.64 13.60 -16.61
N LYS A 290 -8.53 13.41 -15.87
CA LYS A 290 -7.45 12.47 -16.23
C LYS A 290 -6.87 12.74 -17.63
N ASP A 291 -6.71 14.01 -17.97
CA ASP A 291 -5.98 14.41 -19.17
C ASP A 291 -4.48 14.44 -18.89
N PHE A 292 -3.78 13.39 -19.34
CA PHE A 292 -2.34 13.27 -19.18
C PHE A 292 -1.53 13.98 -20.28
N THR A 293 -2.17 14.79 -21.12
CA THR A 293 -1.47 15.56 -22.17
C THR A 293 -0.26 16.32 -21.63
N PRO A 294 -0.31 17.05 -20.48
CA PRO A 294 0.87 17.76 -19.96
C PRO A 294 2.06 16.84 -19.64
N VAL A 295 1.80 15.64 -19.14
CA VAL A 295 2.85 14.64 -18.83
C VAL A 295 3.47 14.10 -20.12
N ILE A 296 2.63 13.83 -21.12
CA ILE A 296 3.04 13.30 -22.43
C ILE A 296 3.89 14.33 -23.17
N GLU A 297 3.43 15.58 -23.23
CA GLU A 297 4.17 16.67 -23.88
C GLU A 297 5.52 16.91 -23.21
N LYS A 298 5.59 16.85 -21.87
CA LYS A 298 6.86 16.98 -21.14
C LYS A 298 7.82 15.83 -21.46
N ALA A 299 7.34 14.59 -21.56
CA ALA A 299 8.17 13.46 -21.94
C ALA A 299 8.72 13.61 -23.37
N LEU A 300 7.90 14.07 -24.31
CA LEU A 300 8.31 14.35 -25.69
C LEU A 300 9.33 15.50 -25.76
N GLU A 301 9.12 16.58 -24.99
CA GLU A 301 10.05 17.71 -24.87
C GLU A 301 11.42 17.26 -24.37
N LEU A 302 11.46 16.42 -23.34
CA LEU A 302 12.69 15.89 -22.74
C LEU A 302 13.44 14.92 -23.67
N GLY A 303 12.73 14.24 -24.58
CA GLY A 303 13.28 13.38 -25.62
C GLY A 303 13.85 12.03 -25.15
N GLY A 304 14.01 11.83 -23.86
CA GLY A 304 14.54 10.59 -23.29
C GLY A 304 16.03 10.39 -23.47
N TYR A 305 16.49 9.17 -23.21
CA TYR A 305 17.89 8.78 -23.45
C TYR A 305 18.16 8.64 -24.96
N THR A 306 19.39 8.95 -25.39
CA THR A 306 19.85 8.81 -26.79
C THR A 306 20.21 7.37 -27.15
N GLU A 307 20.50 6.54 -26.17
CA GLU A 307 20.79 5.11 -26.28
C GLU A 307 20.11 4.39 -25.09
N ASP A 308 20.04 3.06 -25.14
CA ASP A 308 19.45 2.27 -24.06
C ASP A 308 20.25 2.45 -22.77
N HIS A 309 19.56 2.80 -21.69
CA HIS A 309 20.14 3.06 -20.38
C HIS A 309 19.93 1.84 -19.46
N VAL A 310 21.01 1.11 -19.19
CA VAL A 310 20.96 -0.08 -18.35
C VAL A 310 20.92 0.34 -16.88
N MET A 311 19.83 0.00 -16.21
CA MET A 311 19.73 0.11 -14.76
C MET A 311 19.82 -1.27 -14.10
N THR A 312 20.19 -1.29 -12.84
CA THR A 312 20.24 -2.51 -12.03
C THR A 312 19.51 -2.30 -10.71
N GLY A 313 19.00 -3.38 -10.13
CA GLY A 313 18.57 -3.41 -8.74
C GLY A 313 19.74 -3.21 -7.78
N ILE A 314 19.46 -3.16 -6.49
CA ILE A 314 20.49 -2.86 -5.47
C ILE A 314 21.54 -3.97 -5.32
N ASN A 315 21.27 -5.17 -5.82
CA ASN A 315 22.20 -6.32 -5.80
C ASN A 315 22.86 -6.56 -7.17
N GLY A 316 22.59 -5.70 -8.16
CA GLY A 316 23.23 -5.76 -9.48
C GLY A 316 22.46 -6.55 -10.55
N GLY A 317 21.31 -7.11 -10.23
CA GLY A 317 20.41 -7.74 -11.20
C GLY A 317 19.81 -6.72 -12.17
N ASN A 318 19.60 -7.06 -13.43
CA ASN A 318 19.05 -6.20 -14.48
C ASN A 318 17.60 -6.56 -14.86
N THR A 319 17.02 -7.52 -14.19
CA THR A 319 15.62 -7.93 -14.28
C THR A 319 15.05 -8.21 -12.90
N VAL A 320 13.74 -8.08 -12.78
CA VAL A 320 12.97 -8.51 -11.61
C VAL A 320 11.78 -9.34 -12.07
N MET A 321 11.17 -10.10 -11.17
CA MET A 321 10.00 -10.92 -11.50
C MET A 321 8.84 -10.55 -10.59
N THR A 322 7.62 -10.50 -11.15
CA THR A 322 6.36 -10.25 -10.42
C THR A 322 5.25 -11.16 -10.94
N GLY A 323 4.05 -11.09 -10.33
CA GLY A 323 2.85 -11.78 -10.83
C GLY A 323 2.52 -13.10 -10.13
N PHE A 324 3.04 -13.33 -8.92
CA PHE A 324 2.76 -14.51 -8.10
C PHE A 324 1.61 -14.27 -7.10
N ALA A 325 0.52 -13.62 -7.54
CA ALA A 325 -0.69 -13.49 -6.73
C ALA A 325 -1.34 -14.86 -6.44
N HIS A 326 -2.31 -14.88 -5.50
CA HIS A 326 -2.92 -16.16 -5.06
C HIS A 326 -3.47 -17.00 -6.21
N GLY A 327 -4.10 -16.41 -7.22
CA GLY A 327 -4.61 -17.16 -8.37
C GLY A 327 -3.55 -17.96 -9.12
N THR A 328 -2.36 -17.39 -9.28
CA THR A 328 -1.20 -18.06 -9.88
C THR A 328 -0.60 -19.12 -8.97
N VAL A 329 -0.37 -18.80 -7.69
CA VAL A 329 0.27 -19.73 -6.73
C VAL A 329 -0.64 -20.91 -6.46
N LEU A 330 -1.94 -20.70 -6.29
CA LEU A 330 -2.92 -21.78 -6.10
C LEU A 330 -3.10 -22.62 -7.37
N GLY A 331 -2.92 -22.04 -8.54
CA GLY A 331 -2.91 -22.79 -9.81
C GLY A 331 -1.78 -23.83 -9.92
N VAL A 332 -0.75 -23.73 -9.09
CA VAL A 332 0.36 -24.69 -9.00
C VAL A 332 0.47 -25.33 -7.60
N ALA A 333 -0.59 -25.25 -6.80
CA ALA A 333 -0.61 -25.69 -5.41
C ALA A 333 -0.18 -27.16 -5.25
N ASP A 334 -0.60 -28.05 -6.17
CA ASP A 334 -0.20 -29.47 -6.13
C ASP A 334 1.32 -29.64 -6.19
N LYS A 335 2.01 -28.87 -7.04
CA LYS A 335 3.48 -28.91 -7.12
C LYS A 335 4.14 -28.41 -5.84
N VAL A 336 3.57 -27.36 -5.21
CA VAL A 336 4.06 -26.83 -3.93
C VAL A 336 3.87 -27.86 -2.83
N ILE A 337 2.68 -28.47 -2.75
CA ILE A 337 2.35 -29.50 -1.75
C ILE A 337 3.25 -30.73 -1.93
N ASP A 338 3.46 -31.19 -3.15
CA ASP A 338 4.34 -32.32 -3.44
C ASP A 338 5.79 -32.02 -3.07
N ALA A 339 6.28 -30.82 -3.33
CA ALA A 339 7.62 -30.38 -2.96
C ALA A 339 7.81 -30.32 -1.43
N VAL A 340 6.79 -29.87 -0.69
CA VAL A 340 6.81 -29.89 0.78
C VAL A 340 6.78 -31.33 1.31
N LYS A 341 5.91 -32.21 0.80
CA LYS A 341 5.83 -33.61 1.19
C LYS A 341 7.12 -34.39 0.89
N ALA A 342 7.78 -34.05 -0.20
CA ALA A 342 9.08 -34.63 -0.58
C ALA A 342 10.27 -34.06 0.21
N GLY A 343 10.04 -33.04 1.06
CA GLY A 343 11.09 -32.36 1.83
C GLY A 343 12.00 -31.45 0.97
N ALA A 344 11.60 -31.17 -0.27
CA ALA A 344 12.31 -30.23 -1.13
C ALA A 344 12.08 -28.77 -0.72
N ILE A 345 10.92 -28.46 -0.17
CA ILE A 345 10.61 -27.19 0.49
C ILE A 345 10.38 -27.51 1.97
N LYS A 346 11.20 -26.93 2.85
CA LYS A 346 11.10 -27.12 4.29
C LYS A 346 10.46 -25.94 5.00
N HIS A 347 10.60 -24.72 4.43
CA HIS A 347 10.06 -23.54 5.06
C HIS A 347 9.71 -22.46 4.04
N PHE A 348 8.70 -21.66 4.36
CA PHE A 348 8.32 -20.45 3.64
C PHE A 348 8.61 -19.23 4.52
N PHE A 349 9.16 -18.20 3.92
CA PHE A 349 9.29 -16.90 4.56
C PHE A 349 8.46 -15.89 3.79
N LEU A 350 7.58 -15.15 4.47
CA LEU A 350 6.99 -13.94 3.91
C LEU A 350 7.87 -12.75 4.33
N VAL A 351 8.76 -12.33 3.45
CA VAL A 351 9.69 -11.21 3.68
C VAL A 351 9.20 -10.01 2.90
N GLY A 352 8.67 -8.99 3.56
CA GLY A 352 8.08 -7.85 2.85
C GLY A 352 7.58 -6.74 3.76
N GLY A 353 6.76 -5.86 3.19
CA GLY A 353 6.17 -4.72 3.86
C GLY A 353 6.69 -3.39 3.35
N CYS A 354 6.39 -2.29 4.05
CA CYS A 354 6.96 -0.99 3.74
C CYS A 354 8.46 -0.99 4.04
N ASP A 355 9.23 -0.40 3.14
CA ASP A 355 10.67 -0.21 3.35
C ASP A 355 10.98 1.24 3.79
N GLY A 356 12.24 1.58 3.90
CA GLY A 356 12.70 2.91 4.24
C GLY A 356 14.22 3.02 4.25
N ALA A 357 14.70 4.25 4.45
CA ALA A 357 16.12 4.57 4.40
C ALA A 357 16.87 4.40 5.75
N ARG A 358 16.18 4.02 6.81
CA ARG A 358 16.81 3.89 8.15
C ARG A 358 17.90 2.80 8.16
N PRO A 359 18.97 2.96 8.95
CA PRO A 359 19.93 1.89 9.21
C PRO A 359 19.26 0.60 9.71
N GLY A 360 19.81 -0.56 9.36
CA GLY A 360 19.28 -1.87 9.72
C GLY A 360 18.31 -2.48 8.70
N ARG A 361 17.88 -1.75 7.67
CA ARG A 361 16.97 -2.29 6.66
C ARG A 361 17.64 -3.23 5.65
N ASN A 362 18.96 -3.23 5.51
CA ASN A 362 19.70 -4.26 4.80
C ASN A 362 19.61 -5.65 5.49
N TYR A 363 19.11 -5.73 6.72
CA TYR A 363 18.76 -6.97 7.38
C TYR A 363 17.95 -7.90 6.45
N TYR A 364 16.95 -7.38 5.76
CA TYR A 364 16.08 -8.18 4.87
C TYR A 364 16.83 -8.72 3.66
N THR A 365 17.77 -7.96 3.09
CA THR A 365 18.66 -8.45 2.02
C THR A 365 19.52 -9.61 2.52
N GLU A 366 20.16 -9.46 3.66
CA GLU A 366 21.05 -10.48 4.23
C GLU A 366 20.26 -11.68 4.73
N PHE A 367 19.05 -11.50 5.26
CA PHE A 367 18.15 -12.60 5.64
C PHE A 367 17.84 -13.50 4.42
N VAL A 368 17.47 -12.90 3.28
CA VAL A 368 17.15 -13.65 2.06
C VAL A 368 18.40 -14.33 1.48
N LYS A 369 19.56 -13.65 1.47
CA LYS A 369 20.82 -14.25 1.00
C LYS A 369 21.27 -15.47 1.81
N GLN A 370 21.01 -15.44 3.12
CA GLN A 370 21.41 -16.49 4.05
C GLN A 370 20.34 -17.58 4.21
N SER A 371 19.15 -17.38 3.67
CA SER A 371 18.07 -18.37 3.76
C SER A 371 18.49 -19.68 3.06
N PRO A 372 18.28 -20.86 3.69
CA PRO A 372 18.68 -22.15 3.12
C PRO A 372 18.07 -22.42 1.74
N ALA A 373 18.75 -23.25 0.94
CA ALA A 373 18.36 -23.54 -0.44
C ALA A 373 17.00 -24.27 -0.56
N ASP A 374 16.54 -24.90 0.52
CA ASP A 374 15.27 -25.60 0.63
C ASP A 374 14.14 -24.71 1.22
N THR A 375 14.28 -23.37 1.11
CA THR A 375 13.27 -22.41 1.55
C THR A 375 12.77 -21.55 0.38
N VAL A 376 11.53 -21.09 0.47
CA VAL A 376 10.87 -20.20 -0.49
C VAL A 376 10.61 -18.85 0.18
N ILE A 377 10.88 -17.77 -0.55
CA ILE A 377 10.65 -16.39 -0.13
C ILE A 377 9.43 -15.85 -0.88
N LEU A 378 8.33 -15.67 -0.17
CA LEU A 378 7.20 -14.89 -0.64
C LEU A 378 7.48 -13.43 -0.31
N THR A 379 7.19 -12.52 -1.22
CA THR A 379 7.41 -11.08 -0.98
C THR A 379 6.28 -10.24 -1.56
N LEU A 380 6.15 -9.03 -1.05
CA LEU A 380 5.20 -8.02 -1.51
C LEU A 380 5.64 -6.63 -1.04
N ALA A 381 4.99 -5.59 -1.57
CA ALA A 381 5.22 -4.20 -1.21
C ALA A 381 6.66 -3.71 -1.52
N CYS A 382 7.03 -2.52 -1.03
CA CYS A 382 8.34 -1.92 -1.33
C CYS A 382 9.54 -2.68 -0.75
N GLY A 383 9.34 -3.48 0.29
CA GLY A 383 10.40 -4.29 0.90
C GLY A 383 11.07 -5.27 -0.06
N LYS A 384 10.35 -5.71 -1.09
CA LYS A 384 10.87 -6.60 -2.14
C LYS A 384 12.15 -6.07 -2.80
N TYR A 385 12.28 -4.76 -2.99
CA TYR A 385 13.42 -4.14 -3.67
C TYR A 385 14.76 -4.31 -2.96
N ARG A 386 14.76 -4.82 -1.72
CA ARG A 386 15.98 -5.21 -1.03
C ARG A 386 16.65 -6.45 -1.61
N PHE A 387 15.89 -7.29 -2.35
CA PHE A 387 16.39 -8.59 -2.79
C PHE A 387 15.73 -9.15 -4.06
N ASN A 388 14.72 -8.51 -4.65
CA ASN A 388 13.98 -9.05 -5.78
C ASN A 388 14.78 -9.13 -7.10
N ASP A 389 15.95 -8.50 -7.13
CA ASP A 389 16.93 -8.59 -8.23
C ASP A 389 18.01 -9.67 -7.99
N LEU A 390 17.91 -10.45 -6.90
CA LEU A 390 18.76 -11.60 -6.64
C LEU A 390 18.27 -12.83 -7.41
N ASP A 391 19.23 -13.59 -7.97
CA ASP A 391 18.98 -14.95 -8.39
C ASP A 391 19.44 -15.91 -7.28
N ILE A 392 18.49 -16.45 -6.53
CA ILE A 392 18.75 -17.48 -5.51
C ILE A 392 18.28 -18.88 -5.95
N GLY A 393 17.98 -19.06 -7.22
CA GLY A 393 17.62 -20.33 -7.85
C GLY A 393 16.13 -20.68 -7.75
N SER A 394 15.85 -21.96 -7.99
CA SER A 394 14.50 -22.51 -8.05
C SER A 394 14.40 -23.88 -7.36
N ILE A 395 13.19 -24.26 -6.95
CA ILE A 395 12.85 -25.58 -6.40
C ILE A 395 11.73 -26.18 -7.25
N GLY A 396 11.97 -27.31 -7.88
CA GLY A 396 10.97 -27.98 -8.72
C GLY A 396 10.46 -27.13 -9.90
N GLY A 397 11.30 -26.21 -10.41
CA GLY A 397 10.94 -25.27 -11.47
C GLY A 397 10.17 -24.02 -11.00
N LEU A 398 9.94 -23.88 -9.68
CA LEU A 398 9.37 -22.67 -9.07
C LEU A 398 10.51 -21.78 -8.59
N PRO A 399 10.52 -20.46 -8.90
CA PRO A 399 11.53 -19.56 -8.38
C PRO A 399 11.44 -19.48 -6.85
N ARG A 400 12.58 -19.34 -6.19
CA ARG A 400 12.59 -19.22 -4.73
C ARG A 400 12.16 -17.84 -4.23
N ILE A 401 12.20 -16.81 -5.06
CA ILE A 401 11.60 -15.49 -4.74
C ILE A 401 10.34 -15.35 -5.58
N MET A 402 9.19 -15.13 -4.91
CA MET A 402 7.90 -14.95 -5.54
C MET A 402 7.29 -13.63 -5.10
N ASP A 403 7.26 -12.63 -5.99
CA ASP A 403 6.60 -11.34 -5.74
C ASP A 403 5.09 -11.49 -5.94
N MET A 404 4.35 -11.39 -4.85
CA MET A 404 2.90 -11.55 -4.80
C MET A 404 2.14 -10.28 -5.20
N GLY A 405 2.80 -9.11 -5.22
CA GLY A 405 2.17 -7.87 -5.66
C GLY A 405 2.45 -6.64 -4.81
N GLN A 406 1.48 -5.73 -4.77
CA GLN A 406 1.47 -4.53 -3.97
C GLN A 406 1.24 -4.85 -2.48
N CYS A 407 1.25 -3.83 -1.61
CA CYS A 407 0.99 -4.03 -0.18
C CYS A 407 -0.41 -4.61 0.10
N ASN A 408 -1.46 -4.23 -0.64
CA ASN A 408 -2.80 -4.82 -0.53
C ASN A 408 -2.84 -6.31 -0.91
N ASP A 409 -1.87 -6.80 -1.70
CA ASP A 409 -1.74 -8.21 -2.04
C ASP A 409 -1.24 -9.07 -0.86
N ALA A 410 -1.11 -8.48 0.35
CA ALA A 410 -1.13 -9.24 1.60
C ALA A 410 -2.36 -10.16 1.68
N TYR A 411 -3.48 -9.79 1.05
CA TYR A 411 -4.62 -10.67 0.83
C TYR A 411 -4.23 -11.96 0.10
N SER A 412 -3.44 -11.87 -0.97
CA SER A 412 -2.92 -13.04 -1.69
C SER A 412 -2.10 -13.96 -0.80
N ALA A 413 -1.23 -13.40 0.05
CA ALA A 413 -0.43 -14.19 0.98
C ALA A 413 -1.31 -14.92 2.01
N ILE A 414 -2.34 -14.25 2.54
CA ILE A 414 -3.32 -14.84 3.46
C ILE A 414 -4.08 -16.00 2.76
N LYS A 415 -4.57 -15.78 1.54
CA LYS A 415 -5.29 -16.82 0.78
C LYS A 415 -4.42 -18.05 0.51
N VAL A 416 -3.15 -17.86 0.18
CA VAL A 416 -2.20 -18.97 -0.03
C VAL A 416 -1.95 -19.70 1.28
N ALA A 417 -1.73 -18.99 2.39
CA ALA A 417 -1.52 -19.62 3.71
C ALA A 417 -2.75 -20.43 4.16
N VAL A 418 -3.96 -19.91 3.99
CA VAL A 418 -5.19 -20.61 4.32
C VAL A 418 -5.33 -21.88 3.47
N ALA A 419 -5.15 -21.79 2.16
CA ALA A 419 -5.26 -22.95 1.27
C ALA A 419 -4.21 -24.03 1.56
N LEU A 420 -2.98 -23.63 1.91
CA LEU A 420 -1.94 -24.60 2.35
C LEU A 420 -2.32 -25.25 3.69
N SER A 421 -2.85 -24.50 4.66
CA SER A 421 -3.28 -25.07 5.94
C SER A 421 -4.40 -26.10 5.76
N GLU A 422 -5.38 -25.83 4.90
CA GLU A 422 -6.44 -26.76 4.52
C GLU A 422 -5.86 -28.03 3.85
N ALA A 423 -4.94 -27.86 2.90
CA ALA A 423 -4.32 -28.98 2.18
C ALA A 423 -3.45 -29.89 3.09
N PHE A 424 -2.84 -29.32 4.12
CA PHE A 424 -2.07 -30.09 5.11
C PHE A 424 -2.89 -30.53 6.31
N GLY A 425 -4.14 -30.10 6.45
CA GLY A 425 -5.03 -30.44 7.57
C GLY A 425 -4.53 -29.89 8.92
N CYS A 426 -3.93 -28.70 8.92
CA CYS A 426 -3.38 -28.06 10.11
C CYS A 426 -3.87 -26.60 10.24
N GLY A 427 -3.60 -25.94 11.36
CA GLY A 427 -3.85 -24.51 11.52
C GLY A 427 -2.82 -23.67 10.73
N VAL A 428 -3.17 -22.43 10.39
CA VAL A 428 -2.23 -21.54 9.69
C VAL A 428 -0.96 -21.29 10.51
N ASN A 429 -1.06 -21.24 11.84
CA ASN A 429 0.09 -21.08 12.74
C ASN A 429 0.97 -22.36 12.84
N ASP A 430 0.51 -23.50 12.34
CA ASP A 430 1.24 -24.77 12.33
C ASP A 430 1.97 -25.00 11.00
N LEU A 431 1.76 -24.11 10.01
CA LEU A 431 2.48 -24.15 8.74
C LEU A 431 3.97 -23.83 8.95
N PRO A 432 4.88 -24.41 8.15
CA PRO A 432 6.28 -24.02 8.12
C PRO A 432 6.42 -22.63 7.41
N LEU A 433 5.78 -21.62 7.99
CA LEU A 433 5.71 -20.26 7.47
C LEU A 433 6.05 -19.25 8.56
N THR A 434 7.01 -18.38 8.29
CA THR A 434 7.35 -17.27 9.19
C THR A 434 7.24 -15.95 8.45
N LEU A 435 6.65 -14.95 9.10
CA LEU A 435 6.53 -13.60 8.58
C LEU A 435 7.67 -12.74 9.12
N VAL A 436 8.46 -12.16 8.21
CA VAL A 436 9.61 -11.28 8.50
C VAL A 436 9.32 -9.92 7.88
N LEU A 437 8.70 -9.05 8.67
CA LEU A 437 8.03 -7.87 8.17
C LEU A 437 8.80 -6.58 8.47
N SER A 438 8.78 -5.67 7.50
CA SER A 438 9.18 -4.28 7.69
C SER A 438 7.95 -3.36 7.69
N TRP A 439 8.01 -2.28 8.46
CA TRP A 439 6.94 -1.30 8.49
C TRP A 439 7.50 0.13 8.36
N TYR A 440 6.69 1.04 7.80
CA TYR A 440 7.05 2.45 7.71
C TYR A 440 5.81 3.36 7.80
N GLU A 441 4.72 3.03 7.09
CA GLU A 441 3.55 3.90 6.99
C GLU A 441 2.23 3.14 7.30
N GLN A 442 1.11 3.84 7.20
CA GLN A 442 -0.17 3.42 7.72
C GLN A 442 -0.75 2.16 7.06
N LYS A 443 -0.41 1.87 5.79
CA LYS A 443 -0.84 0.62 5.16
C LYS A 443 -0.21 -0.61 5.80
N ALA A 444 1.02 -0.50 6.28
CA ALA A 444 1.62 -1.57 7.07
C ALA A 444 0.90 -1.78 8.41
N VAL A 445 0.38 -0.71 9.02
CA VAL A 445 -0.40 -0.82 10.26
C VAL A 445 -1.71 -1.57 10.01
N CYS A 446 -2.49 -1.22 8.97
CA CYS A 446 -3.76 -1.92 8.72
C CYS A 446 -3.54 -3.40 8.37
N ILE A 447 -2.47 -3.75 7.64
CA ILE A 447 -2.11 -5.14 7.36
C ILE A 447 -1.75 -5.88 8.66
N LEU A 448 -0.91 -5.28 9.52
CA LEU A 448 -0.58 -5.88 10.82
C LEU A 448 -1.85 -6.16 11.63
N LEU A 449 -2.78 -5.19 11.73
CA LEU A 449 -4.04 -5.39 12.43
C LEU A 449 -4.86 -6.53 11.83
N THR A 450 -4.83 -6.73 10.51
CA THR A 450 -5.47 -7.89 9.86
C THR A 450 -4.84 -9.20 10.31
N LEU A 451 -3.51 -9.29 10.36
CA LEU A 451 -2.82 -10.49 10.80
C LEU A 451 -3.15 -10.82 12.27
N LEU A 452 -3.23 -9.78 13.13
CA LEU A 452 -3.64 -9.94 14.53
C LEU A 452 -5.10 -10.38 14.64
N ALA A 453 -6.02 -9.79 13.89
CA ALA A 453 -7.43 -10.16 13.87
C ALA A 453 -7.66 -11.61 13.41
N LEU A 454 -6.81 -12.12 12.53
CA LEU A 454 -6.80 -13.52 12.09
C LEU A 454 -6.14 -14.48 13.11
N GLY A 455 -5.61 -13.95 14.22
CA GLY A 455 -4.94 -14.76 15.24
C GLY A 455 -3.60 -15.33 14.79
N LEU A 456 -2.96 -14.74 13.78
CA LEU A 456 -1.63 -15.17 13.36
C LEU A 456 -0.58 -14.81 14.41
N LYS A 457 0.45 -15.64 14.54
CA LYS A 457 1.50 -15.54 15.56
C LYS A 457 2.89 -15.68 14.93
N ASN A 458 3.92 -15.45 15.74
CA ASN A 458 5.32 -15.65 15.38
C ASN A 458 5.81 -14.72 14.28
N PHE A 459 5.59 -13.40 14.44
CA PHE A 459 6.10 -12.40 13.51
C PHE A 459 7.45 -11.88 13.94
N TYR A 460 8.35 -11.69 12.97
CA TYR A 460 9.55 -10.88 13.11
C TYR A 460 9.27 -9.49 12.52
N LEU A 461 9.30 -8.46 13.35
CA LEU A 461 8.94 -7.10 12.96
C LEU A 461 10.11 -6.14 13.17
N GLY A 462 10.48 -5.39 12.14
CA GLY A 462 11.60 -4.48 12.23
C GLY A 462 11.66 -3.39 11.17
N PRO A 463 12.83 -2.72 11.12
CA PRO A 463 13.99 -2.84 12.02
C PRO A 463 13.78 -2.20 13.40
N THR A 464 12.65 -1.54 13.62
CA THR A 464 12.22 -0.95 14.90
C THR A 464 10.75 -1.25 15.13
N LEU A 465 10.33 -1.38 16.38
CA LEU A 465 8.91 -1.46 16.72
C LEU A 465 8.24 -0.08 16.59
N PRO A 466 6.91 -0.03 16.39
CA PRO A 466 6.19 1.24 16.24
C PRO A 466 6.29 2.13 17.50
N ALA A 467 6.91 3.31 17.37
CA ALA A 467 7.14 4.22 18.49
C ALA A 467 5.86 4.85 19.08
N PHE A 468 4.73 4.76 18.41
CA PHE A 468 3.44 5.26 18.89
C PHE A 468 2.67 4.24 19.74
N VAL A 469 3.20 3.02 19.89
CA VAL A 469 2.64 1.97 20.73
C VAL A 469 3.26 2.07 22.11
N SER A 470 2.42 2.17 23.15
CA SER A 470 2.86 2.21 24.55
C SER A 470 3.47 0.88 25.00
N PRO A 471 4.28 0.88 26.08
CA PRO A 471 4.83 -0.36 26.61
C PRO A 471 3.80 -1.40 27.00
N ASN A 472 2.67 -1.00 27.58
CA ASN A 472 1.60 -1.94 27.97
C ASN A 472 0.92 -2.57 26.76
N VAL A 473 0.56 -1.77 25.75
CA VAL A 473 -0.02 -2.27 24.49
C VAL A 473 0.99 -3.15 23.75
N LEU A 474 2.28 -2.77 23.74
CA LEU A 474 3.32 -3.60 23.13
C LEU A 474 3.47 -4.95 23.84
N ASN A 475 3.49 -4.95 25.19
CA ASN A 475 3.55 -6.20 25.96
C ASN A 475 2.34 -7.09 25.67
N TYR A 476 1.14 -6.52 25.59
CA TYR A 476 -0.06 -7.27 25.18
C TYR A 476 0.11 -7.92 23.80
N LEU A 477 0.65 -7.20 22.81
CA LEU A 477 0.90 -7.73 21.47
C LEU A 477 1.96 -8.84 21.47
N VAL A 478 3.04 -8.66 22.22
CA VAL A 478 4.10 -9.68 22.35
C VAL A 478 3.57 -10.95 23.03
N GLU A 479 2.85 -10.83 24.14
CA GLU A 479 2.35 -11.97 24.91
C GLU A 479 1.27 -12.76 24.17
N ASN A 480 0.37 -12.08 23.44
CA ASN A 480 -0.76 -12.74 22.77
C ASN A 480 -0.44 -13.23 21.36
N PHE A 481 0.47 -12.57 20.65
CA PHE A 481 0.77 -12.85 19.23
C PHE A 481 2.22 -13.28 18.98
N ASN A 482 3.06 -13.33 20.02
CA ASN A 482 4.46 -13.72 19.91
C ASN A 482 5.22 -12.92 18.86
N ILE A 483 5.15 -11.57 18.98
CA ILE A 483 5.86 -10.65 18.08
C ILE A 483 7.31 -10.54 18.53
N HIS A 484 8.24 -10.80 17.62
CA HIS A 484 9.68 -10.70 17.85
C HIS A 484 10.24 -9.45 17.15
N PRO A 485 11.06 -8.61 17.79
CA PRO A 485 11.88 -7.64 17.09
C PRO A 485 12.95 -8.38 16.27
N THR A 486 13.25 -7.88 15.07
CA THR A 486 14.38 -8.40 14.28
C THR A 486 15.70 -8.17 15.02
N SER A 487 16.63 -9.13 14.95
CA SER A 487 17.97 -9.03 15.53
C SER A 487 19.06 -9.09 14.47
N THR A 488 19.77 -10.21 14.32
CA THR A 488 20.64 -10.46 13.17
C THR A 488 20.05 -11.55 12.30
N PRO A 489 20.27 -11.54 10.97
CA PRO A 489 19.76 -12.57 10.08
C PRO A 489 20.13 -13.99 10.50
N GLU A 490 21.37 -14.21 10.92
CA GLU A 490 21.87 -15.51 11.38
C GLU A 490 21.17 -16.00 12.66
N ALA A 491 20.98 -15.09 13.62
CA ALA A 491 20.34 -15.44 14.89
C ALA A 491 18.85 -15.74 14.68
N ASP A 492 18.17 -14.93 13.87
CA ASP A 492 16.75 -15.10 13.59
C ASP A 492 16.50 -16.35 12.74
N LEU A 493 17.29 -16.61 11.69
CA LEU A 493 17.20 -17.84 10.90
C LEU A 493 17.43 -19.08 11.78
N LYS A 494 18.42 -19.03 12.67
CA LYS A 494 18.68 -20.12 13.62
C LYS A 494 17.51 -20.31 14.61
N ALA A 495 16.92 -19.24 15.10
CA ALA A 495 15.77 -19.32 16.01
C ALA A 495 14.52 -19.89 15.31
N ILE A 496 14.34 -19.61 14.04
CA ILE A 496 13.18 -20.07 13.25
C ILE A 496 13.35 -21.52 12.80
N LEU A 497 14.54 -21.88 12.33
CA LEU A 497 14.76 -23.18 11.66
C LEU A 497 15.37 -24.26 12.59
N GLY A 498 15.91 -23.88 13.74
CA GLY A 498 16.54 -24.78 14.73
C GLY A 498 18.06 -24.87 14.53
#